data_f2d8e23cfb7ac406f1fbff9f5faf99f4
#
_entry.id   f2d8e23cfb7ac406f1fbff9f5faf99f4
#
_cell.length_a   1.000
_cell.length_b   1.000
_cell.length_c   1.000
_cell.angle_alpha   90.00
_cell.angle_beta   90.00
_cell.angle_gamma   90.00
#
_symmetry.space_group_name_H-M   'P 1'
#
loop_
_entity.id
_entity.type
_entity.pdbx_description
1 polymer ?
#
loop_
_entity_poly.entity_id
_entity_poly.type
_entity_poly.pdbx_seq_one_letter_code
_entity_poly.pdbx_strand_id
1 'polypeptide(L)'
;DVSEFYEKIFYFFKLAIPYVIIYTITNFFTRMYAFRWREAITFAYMPLWKKVDARVEGASQRIQEDCKAFASIVESIGLQVVRALMLLIAFTPILWGLSSNVIIPWLKDINGSLVYISLTASLGGVLISWLVGYKLPGLEYNNQKVEAAFRKELVYGEDDRVEYAKPPTILELFTGIKFNYHRLFLH
;
A
#
# COMPACT_ATOMS: atom_id res chain seq x y z
N ASP A 1 -34.31 28.74 -11.43
CA ASP A 1 -34.66 28.92 -12.84
C ASP A 1 -34.37 27.64 -13.62
N VAL A 2 -35.32 27.17 -14.42
CA VAL A 2 -35.19 25.86 -15.09
C VAL A 2 -34.03 25.86 -16.10
N SER A 3 -33.80 27.00 -16.77
CA SER A 3 -32.70 27.15 -17.73
C SER A 3 -31.32 27.08 -17.04
N GLU A 4 -31.18 27.68 -15.87
CA GLU A 4 -29.95 27.64 -15.08
C GLU A 4 -29.64 26.23 -14.59
N PHE A 5 -30.66 25.44 -14.26
CA PHE A 5 -30.50 24.04 -13.88
C PHE A 5 -29.96 23.19 -15.04
N TYR A 6 -30.49 23.34 -16.26
CA TYR A 6 -29.97 22.63 -17.43
C TYR A 6 -28.58 23.04 -17.81
N GLU A 7 -28.23 24.31 -17.69
CA GLU A 7 -26.86 24.79 -17.92
C GLU A 7 -25.85 24.16 -16.97
N LYS A 8 -26.18 24.09 -15.65
CA LYS A 8 -25.34 23.42 -14.64
C LYS A 8 -25.21 21.92 -14.88
N ILE A 9 -26.28 21.24 -15.30
CA ILE A 9 -26.22 19.83 -15.69
C ILE A 9 -25.30 19.63 -16.90
N PHE A 10 -25.45 20.45 -17.93
CA PHE A 10 -24.60 20.34 -19.11
C PHE A 10 -23.11 20.57 -18.77
N TYR A 11 -22.83 21.57 -17.94
CA TYR A 11 -21.48 21.83 -17.44
C TYR A 11 -20.94 20.62 -16.64
N PHE A 12 -21.75 20.01 -15.79
CA PHE A 12 -21.39 18.79 -15.06
C PHE A 12 -20.98 17.67 -16.01
N PHE A 13 -21.79 17.34 -17.00
CA PHE A 13 -21.46 16.28 -17.98
C PHE A 13 -20.25 16.61 -18.82
N LYS A 14 -20.02 17.87 -19.17
CA LYS A 14 -18.82 18.33 -19.87
C LYS A 14 -17.53 18.04 -19.09
N LEU A 15 -17.59 18.02 -17.76
CA LEU A 15 -16.46 17.65 -16.91
C LEU A 15 -16.44 16.18 -16.57
N ALA A 16 -17.59 15.57 -16.31
CA ALA A 16 -17.69 14.18 -15.85
C ALA A 16 -17.30 13.17 -16.93
N ILE A 17 -17.70 13.38 -18.18
CA ILE A 17 -17.42 12.44 -19.27
C ILE A 17 -15.91 12.33 -19.55
N PRO A 18 -15.17 13.43 -19.79
CA PRO A 18 -13.72 13.37 -19.95
C PRO A 18 -13.00 12.77 -18.73
N TYR A 19 -13.46 13.11 -17.53
CA TYR A 19 -12.90 12.55 -16.31
C TYR A 19 -13.00 11.00 -16.27
N VAL A 20 -14.17 10.44 -16.56
CA VAL A 20 -14.36 8.98 -16.57
C VAL A 20 -13.47 8.31 -17.61
N ILE A 21 -13.37 8.90 -18.80
CA ILE A 21 -12.52 8.37 -19.88
C ILE A 21 -11.04 8.38 -19.45
N ILE A 22 -10.55 9.52 -18.98
CA ILE A 22 -9.15 9.67 -18.53
C ILE A 22 -8.87 8.73 -17.36
N TYR A 23 -9.79 8.63 -16.39
CA TYR A 23 -9.65 7.74 -15.24
C TYR A 23 -9.53 6.28 -15.67
N THR A 24 -10.38 5.83 -16.61
CA THR A 24 -10.37 4.46 -17.11
C THR A 24 -9.06 4.13 -17.85
N ILE A 25 -8.62 5.06 -18.72
CA ILE A 25 -7.36 4.93 -19.46
C ILE A 25 -6.17 4.90 -18.49
N THR A 26 -6.14 5.79 -17.52
CA THR A 26 -5.09 5.85 -16.49
C THR A 26 -5.01 4.54 -15.72
N ASN A 27 -6.14 4.01 -15.23
CA ASN A 27 -6.17 2.75 -14.51
C ASN A 27 -5.67 1.57 -15.36
N PHE A 28 -6.01 1.54 -16.64
CA PHE A 28 -5.51 0.51 -17.55
C PHE A 28 -3.98 0.57 -17.68
N PHE A 29 -3.44 1.74 -17.97
CA PHE A 29 -1.98 1.89 -18.11
C PHE A 29 -1.24 1.61 -16.81
N THR A 30 -1.78 2.03 -15.68
CA THR A 30 -1.15 1.81 -14.37
C THR A 30 -1.03 0.33 -14.04
N ARG A 31 -2.10 -0.45 -14.28
CA ARG A 31 -2.08 -1.91 -14.12
C ARG A 31 -1.12 -2.59 -15.09
N MET A 32 -1.03 -2.11 -16.32
CA MET A 32 -0.07 -2.63 -17.30
C MET A 32 1.38 -2.37 -16.85
N TYR A 33 1.67 -1.17 -16.31
CA TYR A 33 2.98 -0.86 -15.75
C TYR A 33 3.31 -1.75 -14.55
N ALA A 34 2.39 -1.95 -13.62
CA ALA A 34 2.59 -2.84 -12.48
C ALA A 34 2.92 -4.26 -12.93
N PHE A 35 2.25 -4.78 -13.96
CA PHE A 35 2.54 -6.09 -14.52
C PHE A 35 3.94 -6.16 -15.13
N ARG A 36 4.35 -5.16 -15.92
CA ARG A 36 5.71 -5.07 -16.48
C ARG A 36 6.79 -4.95 -15.43
N TRP A 37 6.53 -4.21 -14.35
CA TRP A 37 7.43 -4.13 -13.21
C TRP A 37 7.60 -5.48 -12.52
N ARG A 38 6.49 -6.18 -12.30
CA ARG A 38 6.54 -7.55 -11.77
C ARG A 38 7.39 -8.47 -12.64
N GLU A 39 7.20 -8.43 -13.96
CA GLU A 39 7.99 -9.20 -14.92
C GLU A 39 9.49 -8.87 -14.79
N ALA A 40 9.85 -7.60 -14.88
CA ALA A 40 11.24 -7.15 -14.79
C ALA A 40 11.91 -7.56 -13.48
N ILE A 41 11.24 -7.38 -12.34
CA ILE A 41 11.77 -7.76 -11.03
C ILE A 41 11.94 -9.27 -10.93
N THR A 42 10.94 -10.05 -11.37
CA THR A 42 11.02 -11.51 -11.34
C THR A 42 12.22 -12.02 -12.13
N PHE A 43 12.43 -11.53 -13.35
CA PHE A 43 13.57 -11.95 -14.17
C PHE A 43 14.92 -11.42 -13.64
N ALA A 44 14.94 -10.28 -12.97
CA ALA A 44 16.15 -9.78 -12.31
C ALA A 44 16.53 -10.63 -11.08
N TYR A 45 15.57 -11.16 -10.34
CA TYR A 45 15.81 -12.01 -9.17
C TYR A 45 16.20 -13.46 -9.53
N MET A 46 15.71 -14.01 -10.63
CA MET A 46 15.94 -15.40 -11.00
C MET A 46 17.44 -15.81 -11.05
N PRO A 47 18.34 -15.04 -11.71
CA PRO A 47 19.76 -15.38 -11.73
C PRO A 47 20.45 -15.21 -10.37
N LEU A 48 19.97 -14.29 -9.53
CA LEU A 48 20.48 -14.09 -8.17
C LEU A 48 20.12 -15.27 -7.28
N TRP A 49 18.87 -15.71 -7.34
CA TRP A 49 18.38 -16.87 -6.58
C TRP A 49 19.17 -18.14 -6.92
N LYS A 50 19.50 -18.38 -8.19
CA LYS A 50 20.32 -19.53 -8.61
C LYS A 50 21.74 -19.52 -8.07
N LYS A 51 22.26 -18.35 -7.67
CA LYS A 51 23.64 -18.20 -7.13
C LYS A 51 23.71 -18.33 -5.61
N VAL A 52 22.58 -18.37 -4.92
CA VAL A 52 22.54 -18.47 -3.46
C VAL A 52 22.59 -19.93 -3.05
N ASP A 53 23.66 -20.33 -2.37
CA ASP A 53 23.84 -21.70 -1.87
C ASP A 53 22.99 -22.01 -0.63
N ALA A 54 22.56 -20.99 0.09
CA ALA A 54 21.72 -21.15 1.27
C ALA A 54 20.28 -21.45 0.89
N ARG A 55 19.72 -22.53 1.46
CA ARG A 55 18.28 -22.82 1.35
C ARG A 55 17.48 -21.81 2.16
N VAL A 56 16.85 -20.87 1.45
CA VAL A 56 15.92 -19.91 2.07
C VAL A 56 14.53 -20.51 2.03
N GLU A 57 13.90 -20.67 3.21
CA GLU A 57 12.54 -21.17 3.34
C GLU A 57 11.57 -20.27 2.57
N GLY A 58 10.75 -20.88 1.72
CA GLY A 58 9.75 -20.14 0.93
C GLY A 58 10.31 -19.27 -0.20
N ALA A 59 11.54 -19.48 -0.66
CA ALA A 59 12.17 -18.66 -1.69
C ALA A 59 11.34 -18.59 -3.00
N SER A 60 10.77 -19.70 -3.44
CA SER A 60 9.91 -19.77 -4.63
C SER A 60 8.63 -18.94 -4.46
N GLN A 61 7.99 -19.05 -3.30
CA GLN A 61 6.81 -18.26 -2.95
C GLN A 61 7.14 -16.77 -2.91
N ARG A 62 8.27 -16.39 -2.29
CA ARG A 62 8.72 -14.99 -2.23
C ARG A 62 8.94 -14.39 -3.61
N ILE A 63 9.60 -15.10 -4.51
CA ILE A 63 9.79 -14.63 -5.89
C ILE A 63 8.43 -14.42 -6.58
N GLN A 64 7.48 -15.32 -6.36
CA GLN A 64 6.16 -15.21 -6.97
C GLN A 64 5.28 -14.14 -6.32
N GLU A 65 5.16 -14.15 -5.01
CA GLU A 65 4.20 -13.32 -4.27
C GLU A 65 4.77 -11.94 -3.93
N ASP A 66 6.03 -11.86 -3.47
CA ASP A 66 6.63 -10.59 -3.09
C ASP A 66 6.86 -9.69 -4.30
N CYS A 67 7.28 -10.24 -5.45
CA CYS A 67 7.41 -9.46 -6.68
C CYS A 67 6.05 -8.93 -7.16
N LYS A 68 4.98 -9.73 -7.01
CA LYS A 68 3.61 -9.29 -7.31
C LYS A 68 3.14 -8.22 -6.34
N ALA A 69 3.31 -8.45 -5.04
CA ALA A 69 2.91 -7.52 -3.98
C ALA A 69 3.66 -6.19 -4.11
N PHE A 70 4.97 -6.23 -4.32
CA PHE A 70 5.79 -5.03 -4.53
C PHE A 70 5.27 -4.19 -5.71
N ALA A 71 5.06 -4.81 -6.88
CA ALA A 71 4.54 -4.11 -8.03
C ALA A 71 3.17 -3.46 -7.78
N SER A 72 2.27 -4.17 -7.09
CA SER A 72 0.94 -3.66 -6.74
C SER A 72 1.00 -2.53 -5.70
N ILE A 73 1.90 -2.62 -4.72
CA ILE A 73 2.10 -1.58 -3.71
C ILE A 73 2.68 -0.32 -4.36
N VAL A 74 3.69 -0.44 -5.22
CA VAL A 74 4.28 0.69 -5.94
C VAL A 74 3.24 1.36 -6.84
N GLU A 75 2.40 0.60 -7.52
CA GLU A 75 1.26 1.11 -8.29
C GLU A 75 0.34 1.96 -7.41
N SER A 76 -0.15 1.40 -6.31
CA SER A 76 -1.13 2.07 -5.46
C SER A 76 -0.54 3.29 -4.74
N ILE A 77 0.69 3.20 -4.22
CA ILE A 77 1.38 4.31 -3.58
C ILE A 77 1.69 5.42 -4.59
N GLY A 78 2.16 5.05 -5.79
CA GLY A 78 2.46 6.02 -6.85
C GLY A 78 1.25 6.88 -7.19
N LEU A 79 0.08 6.27 -7.38
CA LEU A 79 -1.17 7.00 -7.63
C LEU A 79 -1.58 7.88 -6.44
N GLN A 80 -1.44 7.38 -5.22
CA GLN A 80 -1.77 8.13 -4.00
C GLN A 80 -0.85 9.34 -3.82
N VAL A 81 0.44 9.21 -4.09
CA VAL A 81 1.41 10.32 -4.03
C VAL A 81 1.05 11.40 -5.05
N VAL A 82 0.78 11.03 -6.31
CA VAL A 82 0.36 11.98 -7.34
C VAL A 82 -0.92 12.69 -6.92
N ARG A 83 -1.92 11.97 -6.44
CA ARG A 83 -3.17 12.54 -5.94
C ARG A 83 -2.95 13.48 -4.76
N ALA A 84 -2.11 13.11 -3.80
CA ALA A 84 -1.79 13.95 -2.64
C ALA A 84 -1.09 15.24 -3.06
N LEU A 85 -0.14 15.19 -4.00
CA LEU A 85 0.53 16.37 -4.54
C LEU A 85 -0.45 17.30 -5.26
N MET A 86 -1.35 16.76 -6.08
CA MET A 86 -2.38 17.55 -6.77
C MET A 86 -3.32 18.22 -5.78
N LEU A 87 -3.75 17.53 -4.73
CA LEU A 87 -4.56 18.11 -3.67
C LEU A 87 -3.81 19.19 -2.90
N LEU A 88 -2.54 18.95 -2.58
CA LEU A 88 -1.71 19.95 -1.89
C LEU A 88 -1.60 21.24 -2.72
N ILE A 89 -1.28 21.13 -4.03
CA ILE A 89 -1.20 22.27 -4.94
C ILE A 89 -2.54 23.01 -5.05
N ALA A 90 -3.65 22.28 -5.14
CA ALA A 90 -4.97 22.88 -5.31
C ALA A 90 -5.48 23.56 -4.03
N PHE A 91 -5.27 22.95 -2.87
CA PHE A 91 -5.84 23.44 -1.62
C PHE A 91 -4.97 24.43 -0.85
N THR A 92 -3.64 24.43 -1.07
CA THR A 92 -2.74 25.38 -0.38
C THR A 92 -3.13 26.84 -0.60
N PRO A 93 -3.41 27.32 -1.84
CA PRO A 93 -3.84 28.69 -2.06
C PRO A 93 -5.19 29.01 -1.39
N ILE A 94 -6.09 28.04 -1.38
CA ILE A 94 -7.42 28.19 -0.76
C ILE A 94 -7.27 28.34 0.76
N LEU A 95 -6.49 27.48 1.40
CA LEU A 95 -6.21 27.55 2.83
C LEU A 95 -5.48 28.85 3.19
N TRP A 96 -4.57 29.31 2.32
CA TRP A 96 -3.88 30.57 2.53
C TRP A 96 -4.84 31.75 2.52
N GLY A 97 -5.74 31.83 1.55
CA GLY A 97 -6.78 32.84 1.47
C GLY A 97 -7.77 32.81 2.66
N LEU A 98 -8.16 31.61 3.09
CA LEU A 98 -9.05 31.45 4.24
C LEU A 98 -8.40 31.82 5.58
N SER A 99 -7.08 31.73 5.68
CA SER A 99 -6.34 32.05 6.91
C SER A 99 -6.56 33.49 7.38
N SER A 100 -6.84 34.41 6.50
CA SER A 100 -7.14 35.82 6.83
C SER A 100 -8.47 36.00 7.55
N ASN A 101 -9.41 35.05 7.38
CA ASN A 101 -10.74 35.11 7.96
C ASN A 101 -10.89 34.32 9.29
N VAL A 102 -9.86 33.57 9.65
CA VAL A 102 -9.87 32.71 10.85
C VAL A 102 -8.90 33.30 11.89
N ILE A 103 -9.46 33.74 13.00
CA ILE A 103 -8.65 34.25 14.13
C ILE A 103 -8.29 33.08 15.04
N ILE A 104 -7.04 32.62 14.95
CA ILE A 104 -6.51 31.61 15.87
C ILE A 104 -5.75 32.35 16.97
N PRO A 105 -6.14 32.20 18.27
CA PRO A 105 -5.58 33.01 19.37
C PRO A 105 -4.05 32.98 19.46
N TRP A 106 -3.42 31.89 19.05
CA TRP A 106 -1.98 31.64 19.17
C TRP A 106 -1.18 32.00 17.92
N LEU A 107 -1.85 32.29 16.78
CA LEU A 107 -1.23 32.57 15.48
C LEU A 107 -1.80 33.82 14.80
N LYS A 108 -2.24 34.80 15.61
CA LYS A 108 -2.98 35.97 15.14
C LYS A 108 -2.23 36.83 14.11
N ASP A 109 -0.90 36.79 14.14
CA ASP A 109 -0.04 37.67 13.31
C ASP A 109 0.62 36.89 12.15
N ILE A 110 0.28 35.62 11.96
CA ILE A 110 0.92 34.78 10.92
C ILE A 110 -0.01 34.62 9.72
N ASN A 111 0.36 35.21 8.60
CA ASN A 111 -0.32 34.99 7.32
C ASN A 111 -0.18 33.51 6.90
N GLY A 112 -1.28 32.88 6.52
CA GLY A 112 -1.28 31.46 6.13
C GLY A 112 -1.30 30.50 7.31
N SER A 113 -1.74 30.91 8.49
CA SER A 113 -1.79 30.10 9.73
C SER A 113 -2.45 28.72 9.54
N LEU A 114 -3.52 28.62 8.76
CA LEU A 114 -4.19 27.35 8.48
C LEU A 114 -3.30 26.36 7.70
N VAL A 115 -2.45 26.86 6.80
CA VAL A 115 -1.50 26.02 6.05
C VAL A 115 -0.45 25.45 6.99
N TYR A 116 0.12 26.27 7.88
CA TYR A 116 1.12 25.81 8.85
C TYR A 116 0.55 24.79 9.83
N ILE A 117 -0.68 25.00 10.33
CA ILE A 117 -1.36 24.04 11.20
C ILE A 117 -1.61 22.71 10.47
N SER A 118 -2.10 22.78 9.25
CA SER A 118 -2.35 21.60 8.43
C SER A 118 -1.07 20.80 8.18
N LEU A 119 0.03 21.47 7.83
CA LEU A 119 1.33 20.84 7.62
C LEU A 119 1.89 20.24 8.91
N THR A 120 1.85 20.97 10.03
CA THR A 120 2.34 20.45 11.33
C THR A 120 1.53 19.26 11.82
N ALA A 121 0.20 19.29 11.68
CA ALA A 121 -0.66 18.17 12.03
C ALA A 121 -0.38 16.94 11.15
N SER A 122 -0.19 17.15 9.84
CA SER A 122 0.14 16.07 8.89
C SER A 122 1.51 15.45 9.17
N LEU A 123 2.54 16.27 9.41
CA LEU A 123 3.88 15.81 9.76
C LEU A 123 3.88 15.08 11.10
N GLY A 124 3.16 15.61 12.09
CA GLY A 124 2.96 14.96 13.39
C GLY A 124 2.31 13.59 13.25
N GLY A 125 1.26 13.48 12.44
CA GLY A 125 0.61 12.21 12.13
C GLY A 125 1.54 11.18 11.47
N VAL A 126 2.34 11.62 10.48
CA VAL A 126 3.34 10.77 9.83
C VAL A 126 4.39 10.29 10.84
N LEU A 127 4.87 11.17 11.71
CA LEU A 127 5.89 10.84 12.70
C LEU A 127 5.37 9.82 13.73
N ILE A 128 4.14 10.01 14.22
CA ILE A 128 3.48 9.06 15.13
C ILE A 128 3.29 7.71 14.42
N SER A 129 2.79 7.70 13.19
CA SER A 129 2.59 6.49 12.40
C SER A 129 3.92 5.74 12.17
N TRP A 130 5.00 6.47 11.92
CA TRP A 130 6.32 5.88 11.77
C TRP A 130 6.84 5.28 13.09
N LEU A 131 6.69 6.01 14.22
CA LEU A 131 7.09 5.52 15.54
C LEU A 131 6.34 4.26 15.95
N VAL A 132 5.06 4.16 15.63
CA VAL A 132 4.26 2.95 15.90
C VAL A 132 4.60 1.84 14.93
N GLY A 133 4.76 2.15 13.65
CA GLY A 133 4.86 1.17 12.57
C GLY A 133 6.26 0.60 12.32
N TYR A 134 7.34 1.14 12.92
CA TYR A 134 8.71 0.75 12.54
C TYR A 134 9.06 -0.72 12.78
N LYS A 135 8.37 -1.40 13.71
CA LYS A 135 8.56 -2.83 13.98
C LYS A 135 7.69 -3.75 13.12
N LEU A 136 6.64 -3.22 12.50
CA LEU A 136 5.69 -4.02 11.71
C LEU A 136 6.35 -4.82 10.58
N PRO A 137 7.30 -4.28 9.79
CA PRO A 137 7.95 -5.06 8.74
C PRO A 137 8.66 -6.32 9.24
N GLY A 138 9.31 -6.26 10.41
CA GLY A 138 9.95 -7.41 11.01
C GLY A 138 8.97 -8.46 11.52
N LEU A 139 7.84 -8.04 12.06
CA LEU A 139 6.78 -8.94 12.50
C LEU A 139 6.08 -9.61 11.31
N GLU A 140 5.81 -8.85 10.26
CA GLU A 140 5.23 -9.37 9.02
C GLU A 140 6.18 -10.35 8.31
N TYR A 141 7.48 -10.06 8.27
CA TYR A 141 8.48 -11.00 7.77
C TYR A 141 8.45 -12.35 8.49
N ASN A 142 8.35 -12.33 9.83
CA ASN A 142 8.27 -13.56 10.62
C ASN A 142 6.95 -14.30 10.37
N ASN A 143 5.84 -13.58 10.23
CA ASN A 143 4.56 -14.16 9.90
C ASN A 143 4.60 -14.87 8.54
N GLN A 144 5.10 -14.22 7.51
CA GLN A 144 5.26 -14.81 6.18
C GLN A 144 6.19 -16.03 6.17
N LYS A 145 7.22 -16.06 7.02
CA LYS A 145 8.13 -17.19 7.13
C LYS A 145 7.42 -18.43 7.66
N VAL A 146 6.59 -18.31 8.71
CA VAL A 146 5.87 -19.46 9.26
C VAL A 146 4.74 -19.91 8.35
N GLU A 147 4.06 -19.00 7.67
CA GLU A 147 3.08 -19.32 6.62
C GLU A 147 3.73 -20.09 5.45
N ALA A 148 4.92 -19.68 5.03
CA ALA A 148 5.66 -20.36 3.98
C ALA A 148 6.06 -21.80 4.39
N ALA A 149 6.46 -22.01 5.66
CA ALA A 149 6.77 -23.34 6.18
C ALA A 149 5.53 -24.24 6.21
N PHE A 150 4.40 -23.70 6.65
CA PHE A 150 3.13 -24.41 6.66
C PHE A 150 2.68 -24.82 5.24
N ARG A 151 2.73 -23.87 4.30
CA ARG A 151 2.39 -24.16 2.90
C ARG A 151 3.29 -25.21 2.28
N LYS A 152 4.59 -25.17 2.56
CA LYS A 152 5.57 -26.12 2.06
C LYS A 152 5.24 -27.54 2.50
N GLU A 153 4.89 -27.72 3.78
CA GLU A 153 4.50 -29.02 4.33
C GLU A 153 3.23 -29.56 3.65
N LEU A 154 2.25 -28.67 3.38
CA LEU A 154 1.05 -29.07 2.65
C LEU A 154 1.36 -29.48 1.19
N VAL A 155 2.24 -28.75 0.51
CA VAL A 155 2.65 -29.08 -0.87
C VAL A 155 3.36 -30.42 -0.93
N TYR A 156 4.24 -30.73 0.05
CA TYR A 156 4.85 -32.05 0.14
C TYR A 156 3.81 -33.14 0.43
N GLY A 157 2.77 -32.82 1.21
CA GLY A 157 1.65 -33.72 1.45
C GLY A 157 0.76 -33.96 0.22
N GLU A 158 0.80 -33.10 -0.81
CA GLU A 158 0.14 -33.38 -2.09
C GLU A 158 0.84 -34.53 -2.84
N ASP A 159 2.17 -34.58 -2.77
CA ASP A 159 2.98 -35.61 -3.41
C ASP A 159 3.00 -36.91 -2.61
N ASP A 160 3.14 -36.86 -1.28
CA ASP A 160 3.16 -38.01 -0.37
C ASP A 160 2.42 -37.74 0.95
N ARG A 161 1.16 -38.16 1.02
CA ARG A 161 0.30 -38.00 2.20
C ARG A 161 0.67 -38.88 3.38
N VAL A 162 1.48 -39.94 3.16
CA VAL A 162 1.89 -40.86 4.22
C VAL A 162 3.06 -40.27 5.00
N GLU A 163 4.01 -39.66 4.30
CA GLU A 163 5.23 -39.12 4.91
C GLU A 163 5.04 -37.70 5.42
N TYR A 164 4.35 -36.83 4.68
CA TYR A 164 4.17 -35.40 4.96
C TYR A 164 2.77 -35.03 5.42
N ALA A 165 2.57 -33.82 5.83
CA ALA A 165 1.31 -33.22 6.28
C ALA A 165 0.63 -34.04 7.41
N LYS A 166 1.41 -34.70 8.28
CA LYS A 166 0.88 -35.44 9.42
C LYS A 166 0.19 -34.48 10.41
N PRO A 167 -0.94 -34.91 11.02
CA PRO A 167 -1.69 -34.06 11.94
C PRO A 167 -0.86 -33.38 13.05
N PRO A 168 0.13 -34.04 13.69
CA PRO A 168 0.98 -33.40 14.69
C PRO A 168 1.84 -32.27 14.11
N THR A 169 2.45 -32.50 12.94
CA THR A 169 3.31 -31.53 12.25
C THR A 169 2.50 -30.30 11.83
N ILE A 170 1.31 -30.53 11.27
CA ILE A 170 0.39 -29.46 10.88
C ILE A 170 -0.06 -28.64 12.09
N LEU A 171 -0.36 -29.27 13.22
CA LEU A 171 -0.75 -28.60 14.45
C LEU A 171 0.39 -27.73 15.01
N GLU A 172 1.62 -28.25 14.98
CA GLU A 172 2.82 -27.50 15.43
C GLU A 172 3.05 -26.26 14.56
N LEU A 173 3.04 -26.41 13.23
CA LEU A 173 3.21 -25.30 12.30
C LEU A 173 2.10 -24.26 12.45
N PHE A 174 0.84 -24.70 12.61
CA PHE A 174 -0.28 -23.78 12.81
C PHE A 174 -0.20 -23.05 14.17
N THR A 175 0.35 -23.70 15.18
CA THR A 175 0.62 -23.04 16.48
C THR A 175 1.66 -21.94 16.33
N GLY A 176 2.69 -22.15 15.50
CA GLY A 176 3.66 -21.13 15.13
C GLY A 176 3.01 -19.92 14.44
N ILE A 177 2.11 -20.17 13.49
CA ILE A 177 1.32 -19.12 12.81
C ILE A 177 0.50 -18.34 13.84
N LYS A 178 -0.26 -19.01 14.71
CA LYS A 178 -1.08 -18.38 15.73
C LYS A 178 -0.27 -17.49 16.67
N PHE A 179 0.92 -17.93 17.07
CA PHE A 179 1.82 -17.16 17.93
C PHE A 179 2.30 -15.87 17.25
N ASN A 180 2.76 -15.95 15.99
CA ASN A 180 3.22 -14.78 15.24
C ASN A 180 2.08 -13.82 14.92
N TYR A 181 0.89 -14.36 14.59
CA TYR A 181 -0.31 -13.58 14.37
C TYR A 181 -0.71 -12.75 15.60
N HIS A 182 -0.66 -13.36 16.79
CA HIS A 182 -0.90 -12.66 18.04
C HIS A 182 0.10 -11.53 18.29
N ARG A 183 1.37 -11.76 18.00
CA ARG A 183 2.40 -10.71 18.13
C ARG A 183 2.21 -9.56 17.15
N LEU A 184 1.73 -9.84 15.95
CA LEU A 184 1.43 -8.82 14.95
C LEU A 184 0.23 -7.94 15.39
N PHE A 185 -0.80 -8.55 15.98
CA PHE A 185 -2.01 -7.84 16.41
C PHE A 185 -1.87 -7.08 17.72
N LEU A 186 -0.98 -7.51 18.61
CA LEU A 186 -0.77 -6.85 19.91
C LEU A 186 0.26 -5.71 19.86
N HIS A 187 0.83 -5.45 18.69
CA HIS A 187 1.77 -4.36 18.47
C HIS A 187 1.07 -3.15 17.89
#